data_0c9f6f043911c0149a761ed3e7fafb16
#
_entry.id   0c9f6f043911c0149a761ed3e7fafb16
#
_cell.length_a   1.000
_cell.length_b   1.000
_cell.length_c   1.000
_cell.angle_alpha   90.00
_cell.angle_beta   90.00
_cell.angle_gamma   90.00
#
_symmetry.space_group_name_H-M   'P 1'
#
loop_
_entity.id
_entity.type
_entity.pdbx_description
1 polymer ?
#
loop_
_entity_poly.entity_id
_entity_poly.type
_entity_poly.pdbx_seq_one_letter_code
_entity_poly.pdbx_strand_id
1 'polypeptide(L)'
;MNMIHRFMGCIREYKKPTILTLLCMVGEVAIEVLIPFFTANLVNEIKGGAELSGVVRVGLGLILMSLVSLGCGALGGLYGSRASAGFAKNVRHDVFTRVQSFAFENIDKFSSASLVTRMTTDINNVQMSFMMCIRIAVRAPLMFLFAVIMAYIMGGALATTFLIIIPVLVIGLLLIARKAMPAFRAVFRKYDKLNESVEENVRAMRVVKGFAREGYENQKFAAASHDIAKDFTFAERVVALNAPLMQFCVYFNMIFVLFVGSRLIITNGGTTIDVGQLSAMLTYGMQILMSLMMISMIYVMMTMSYESFVRICEVLEEEPALTDPASPAMDVKDGSIDFENVSFKYSAQAKKFALQDINLHIDSGMTCLLYTSDAADDYFWV
;
A
#
# COMPACT_ATOMS: atom_id res chain seq x y z
N MET A 1 19.95 -4.62 -7.13
CA MET A 1 18.84 -5.52 -7.58
C MET A 1 17.54 -4.76 -7.44
N ASN A 2 16.65 -4.71 -8.46
CA ASN A 2 15.43 -3.89 -8.34
C ASN A 2 14.58 -4.36 -7.15
N MET A 3 14.15 -3.42 -6.30
CA MET A 3 13.30 -3.63 -5.12
C MET A 3 12.14 -4.60 -5.39
N ILE A 4 11.46 -4.43 -6.55
CA ILE A 4 10.36 -5.29 -6.99
C ILE A 4 10.79 -6.76 -7.13
N HIS A 5 11.96 -7.02 -7.70
CA HIS A 5 12.45 -8.38 -7.90
C HIS A 5 12.71 -9.10 -6.57
N ARG A 6 13.21 -8.37 -5.58
CA ARG A 6 13.46 -8.89 -4.23
C ARG A 6 12.16 -9.28 -3.52
N PHE A 7 11.15 -8.40 -3.54
CA PHE A 7 9.85 -8.72 -2.95
C PHE A 7 9.12 -9.85 -3.69
N MET A 8 9.25 -9.95 -5.01
CA MET A 8 8.73 -11.11 -5.74
C MET A 8 9.42 -12.43 -5.32
N GLY A 9 10.68 -12.38 -4.93
CA GLY A 9 11.39 -13.52 -4.34
C GLY A 9 10.79 -13.99 -3.02
N CYS A 10 10.21 -13.10 -2.21
CA CYS A 10 9.59 -13.43 -0.93
C CYS A 10 8.24 -14.17 -1.05
N ILE A 11 7.66 -14.28 -2.25
CA ILE A 11 6.40 -15.02 -2.48
C ILE A 11 6.59 -16.52 -2.25
N ARG A 12 7.74 -17.10 -2.61
CA ARG A 12 8.14 -18.50 -2.35
C ARG A 12 7.01 -19.52 -2.58
N GLU A 13 6.58 -20.22 -1.53
CA GLU A 13 5.54 -21.24 -1.55
C GLU A 13 4.12 -20.69 -1.87
N TYR A 14 3.91 -19.37 -1.79
CA TYR A 14 2.62 -18.73 -2.04
C TYR A 14 2.40 -18.31 -3.51
N LYS A 15 3.25 -18.77 -4.45
CA LYS A 15 3.07 -18.51 -5.90
C LYS A 15 1.74 -19.01 -6.41
N LYS A 16 1.33 -20.25 -6.00
CA LYS A 16 0.05 -20.84 -6.42
C LYS A 16 -1.16 -20.00 -5.98
N PRO A 17 -1.34 -19.63 -4.68
CA PRO A 17 -2.41 -18.74 -4.27
C PRO A 17 -2.38 -17.39 -5.00
N THR A 18 -1.21 -16.82 -5.24
CA THR A 18 -1.07 -15.54 -5.97
C THR A 18 -1.60 -15.66 -7.39
N ILE A 19 -1.18 -16.70 -8.14
CA ILE A 19 -1.63 -16.93 -9.52
C ILE A 19 -3.15 -17.22 -9.55
N LEU A 20 -3.66 -18.04 -8.61
CA LEU A 20 -5.09 -18.31 -8.53
C LEU A 20 -5.89 -17.05 -8.26
N THR A 21 -5.40 -16.14 -7.40
CA THR A 21 -6.04 -14.83 -7.20
C THR A 21 -6.12 -14.04 -8.49
N LEU A 22 -5.02 -13.95 -9.25
CA LEU A 22 -4.99 -13.25 -10.53
C LEU A 22 -5.97 -13.85 -11.53
N LEU A 23 -6.01 -15.18 -11.66
CA LEU A 23 -6.94 -15.88 -12.56
C LEU A 23 -8.40 -15.66 -12.15
N CYS A 24 -8.71 -15.70 -10.85
CA CYS A 24 -10.04 -15.41 -10.34
C CYS A 24 -10.45 -13.96 -10.65
N MET A 25 -9.55 -12.99 -10.50
CA MET A 25 -9.84 -11.58 -10.82
C MET A 25 -10.10 -11.38 -12.31
N VAL A 26 -9.32 -12.04 -13.19
CA VAL A 26 -9.55 -11.99 -14.64
C VAL A 26 -10.90 -12.63 -14.99
N GLY A 27 -11.23 -13.79 -14.40
CA GLY A 27 -12.50 -14.47 -14.61
C GLY A 27 -13.70 -13.64 -14.12
N GLU A 28 -13.60 -13.04 -12.94
CA GLU A 28 -14.61 -12.14 -12.37
C GLU A 28 -14.88 -10.96 -13.32
N VAL A 29 -13.84 -10.26 -13.76
CA VAL A 29 -13.95 -9.11 -14.67
C VAL A 29 -14.55 -9.51 -16.01
N ALA A 30 -14.11 -10.62 -16.59
CA ALA A 30 -14.64 -11.10 -17.88
C ALA A 30 -16.15 -11.35 -17.81
N ILE A 31 -16.61 -11.99 -16.73
CA ILE A 31 -18.03 -12.25 -16.52
C ILE A 31 -18.79 -10.94 -16.28
N GLU A 32 -18.27 -10.08 -15.41
CA GLU A 32 -18.90 -8.81 -15.02
C GLU A 32 -19.09 -7.86 -16.21
N VAL A 33 -18.17 -7.88 -17.18
CA VAL A 33 -18.29 -7.11 -18.43
C VAL A 33 -19.26 -7.75 -19.41
N LEU A 34 -19.46 -9.07 -19.38
CA LEU A 34 -20.43 -9.76 -20.25
C LEU A 34 -21.88 -9.60 -19.77
N ILE A 35 -22.13 -9.39 -18.48
CA ILE A 35 -23.49 -9.23 -17.95
C ILE A 35 -24.30 -8.14 -18.64
N PRO A 36 -23.79 -6.89 -18.84
CA PRO A 36 -24.54 -5.87 -19.56
C PRO A 36 -24.85 -6.23 -21.02
N PHE A 37 -23.96 -6.99 -21.69
CA PHE A 37 -24.19 -7.49 -23.04
C PHE A 37 -25.41 -8.43 -23.10
N PHE A 38 -25.47 -9.45 -22.21
CA PHE A 38 -26.61 -10.35 -22.17
C PHE A 38 -27.89 -9.66 -21.66
N THR A 39 -27.75 -8.69 -20.77
CA THR A 39 -28.88 -7.87 -20.32
C THR A 39 -29.46 -7.05 -21.48
N ALA A 40 -28.61 -6.50 -22.35
CA ALA A 40 -29.08 -5.81 -23.54
C ALA A 40 -29.89 -6.72 -24.48
N ASN A 41 -29.42 -7.95 -24.69
CA ASN A 41 -30.15 -8.95 -25.50
C ASN A 41 -31.51 -9.27 -24.86
N LEU A 42 -31.56 -9.46 -23.52
CA LEU A 42 -32.81 -9.67 -22.81
C LEU A 42 -33.80 -8.53 -22.97
N VAL A 43 -33.34 -7.28 -22.87
CA VAL A 43 -34.18 -6.08 -23.07
C VAL A 43 -34.75 -6.04 -24.50
N ASN A 44 -33.95 -6.42 -25.50
CA ASN A 44 -34.39 -6.46 -26.88
C ASN A 44 -35.39 -7.58 -27.16
N GLU A 45 -35.20 -8.77 -26.58
CA GLU A 45 -36.17 -9.89 -26.66
C GLU A 45 -37.52 -9.48 -26.06
N ILE A 46 -37.52 -8.85 -24.87
CA ILE A 46 -38.74 -8.34 -24.23
C ILE A 46 -39.47 -7.34 -25.13
N LYS A 47 -38.70 -6.39 -25.73
CA LYS A 47 -39.25 -5.39 -26.67
C LYS A 47 -39.84 -6.05 -27.93
N GLY A 48 -39.23 -7.15 -28.40
CA GLY A 48 -39.66 -7.90 -29.59
C GLY A 48 -40.88 -8.79 -29.31
N GLY A 49 -41.46 -8.82 -28.12
CA GLY A 49 -42.60 -9.64 -27.77
C GLY A 49 -42.24 -11.13 -27.56
N ALA A 50 -41.04 -11.43 -27.09
CA ALA A 50 -40.61 -12.80 -26.83
C ALA A 50 -41.55 -13.53 -25.85
N GLU A 51 -41.67 -14.85 -26.02
CA GLU A 51 -42.36 -15.69 -25.07
C GLU A 51 -41.69 -15.65 -23.68
N LEU A 52 -42.49 -15.77 -22.64
CA LEU A 52 -42.00 -15.81 -21.24
C LEU A 52 -40.92 -16.86 -21.03
N SER A 53 -40.98 -17.98 -21.75
CA SER A 53 -40.00 -19.07 -21.71
C SER A 53 -38.58 -18.60 -22.16
N GLY A 54 -38.49 -17.75 -23.16
CA GLY A 54 -37.22 -17.15 -23.65
C GLY A 54 -36.63 -16.22 -22.61
N VAL A 55 -37.42 -15.31 -22.09
CA VAL A 55 -37.03 -14.36 -21.03
C VAL A 55 -36.50 -15.07 -19.78
N VAL A 56 -37.20 -16.12 -19.33
CA VAL A 56 -36.78 -16.93 -18.19
C VAL A 56 -35.45 -17.64 -18.43
N ARG A 57 -35.23 -18.18 -19.63
CA ARG A 57 -33.98 -18.85 -20.00
C ARG A 57 -32.79 -17.90 -19.92
N VAL A 58 -32.88 -16.71 -20.51
CA VAL A 58 -31.80 -15.70 -20.47
C VAL A 58 -31.61 -15.18 -19.04
N GLY A 59 -32.70 -14.95 -18.30
CA GLY A 59 -32.65 -14.54 -16.89
C GLY A 59 -31.91 -15.56 -16.01
N LEU A 60 -32.20 -16.87 -16.17
CA LEU A 60 -31.46 -17.92 -15.47
C LEU A 60 -29.98 -17.95 -15.85
N GLY A 61 -29.68 -17.69 -17.13
CA GLY A 61 -28.26 -17.52 -17.58
C GLY A 61 -27.56 -16.38 -16.86
N LEU A 62 -28.19 -15.22 -16.72
CA LEU A 62 -27.64 -14.06 -15.98
C LEU A 62 -27.46 -14.37 -14.50
N ILE A 63 -28.39 -15.09 -13.88
CA ILE A 63 -28.25 -15.55 -12.48
C ILE A 63 -27.01 -16.46 -12.35
N LEU A 64 -26.86 -17.43 -13.26
CA LEU A 64 -25.71 -18.34 -13.26
C LEU A 64 -24.39 -17.58 -13.43
N MET A 65 -24.33 -16.63 -14.37
CA MET A 65 -23.15 -15.77 -14.56
C MET A 65 -22.83 -14.97 -13.30
N SER A 66 -23.83 -14.39 -12.65
CA SER A 66 -23.65 -13.64 -11.39
C SER A 66 -23.13 -14.55 -10.26
N LEU A 67 -23.65 -15.80 -10.17
CA LEU A 67 -23.16 -16.77 -9.17
C LEU A 67 -21.71 -17.20 -9.44
N VAL A 68 -21.34 -17.38 -10.72
CA VAL A 68 -19.94 -17.71 -11.09
C VAL A 68 -19.03 -16.51 -10.80
N SER A 69 -19.44 -15.28 -11.10
CA SER A 69 -18.70 -14.06 -10.76
C SER A 69 -18.52 -13.93 -9.24
N LEU A 70 -19.57 -14.16 -8.46
CA LEU A 70 -19.50 -14.21 -7.00
C LEU A 70 -18.49 -15.26 -6.51
N GLY A 71 -18.53 -16.46 -7.11
CA GLY A 71 -17.59 -17.55 -6.82
C GLY A 71 -16.14 -17.14 -7.11
N CYS A 72 -15.88 -16.53 -8.26
CA CYS A 72 -14.56 -15.99 -8.61
C CYS A 72 -14.10 -14.91 -7.62
N GLY A 73 -14.97 -13.96 -7.25
CA GLY A 73 -14.66 -12.92 -6.28
C GLY A 73 -14.34 -13.48 -4.89
N ALA A 74 -15.14 -14.44 -4.41
CA ALA A 74 -14.95 -15.11 -3.13
C ALA A 74 -13.63 -15.92 -3.10
N LEU A 75 -13.37 -16.72 -4.13
CA LEU A 75 -12.12 -17.49 -4.26
C LEU A 75 -10.91 -16.56 -4.39
N GLY A 76 -11.03 -15.51 -5.18
CA GLY A 76 -10.00 -14.47 -5.29
C GLY A 76 -9.71 -13.78 -3.95
N GLY A 77 -10.74 -13.58 -3.12
CA GLY A 77 -10.60 -13.10 -1.74
C GLY A 77 -9.85 -14.07 -0.84
N LEU A 78 -10.25 -15.34 -0.87
CA LEU A 78 -9.62 -16.40 -0.06
C LEU A 78 -8.17 -16.65 -0.44
N TYR A 79 -7.87 -16.79 -1.73
CA TYR A 79 -6.49 -17.00 -2.19
C TYR A 79 -5.64 -15.75 -2.02
N GLY A 80 -6.22 -14.55 -2.24
CA GLY A 80 -5.55 -13.29 -2.05
C GLY A 80 -5.14 -13.04 -0.60
N SER A 81 -6.00 -13.35 0.36
CA SER A 81 -5.68 -13.25 1.78
C SER A 81 -4.59 -14.23 2.20
N ARG A 82 -4.65 -15.49 1.71
CA ARG A 82 -3.59 -16.49 1.94
C ARG A 82 -2.26 -16.06 1.34
N ALA A 83 -2.27 -15.54 0.11
CA ALA A 83 -1.08 -15.07 -0.58
C ALA A 83 -0.43 -13.88 0.15
N SER A 84 -1.23 -12.89 0.56
CA SER A 84 -0.72 -11.69 1.23
C SER A 84 -0.22 -11.98 2.64
N ALA A 85 -0.93 -12.81 3.42
CA ALA A 85 -0.49 -13.22 4.75
C ALA A 85 0.79 -14.07 4.68
N GLY A 86 0.87 -15.00 3.71
CA GLY A 86 2.04 -15.81 3.48
C GLY A 86 3.25 -14.99 3.02
N PHE A 87 3.03 -14.03 2.12
CA PHE A 87 4.06 -13.08 1.71
C PHE A 87 4.59 -12.29 2.91
N ALA A 88 3.71 -11.72 3.77
CA ALA A 88 4.13 -10.99 4.95
C ALA A 88 4.87 -11.87 5.97
N LYS A 89 4.44 -13.15 6.13
CA LYS A 89 5.17 -14.14 6.93
C LYS A 89 6.61 -14.29 6.47
N ASN A 90 6.82 -14.45 5.16
CA ASN A 90 8.15 -14.64 4.58
C ASN A 90 9.00 -13.37 4.71
N VAL A 91 8.44 -12.19 4.43
CA VAL A 91 9.13 -10.91 4.64
C VAL A 91 9.53 -10.74 6.10
N ARG A 92 8.63 -11.02 7.04
CA ARG A 92 8.91 -10.94 8.48
C ARG A 92 10.00 -11.90 8.90
N HIS A 93 9.98 -13.12 8.39
CA HIS A 93 11.05 -14.10 8.65
C HIS A 93 12.39 -13.60 8.11
N ASP A 94 12.44 -13.10 6.89
CA ASP A 94 13.68 -12.63 6.26
C ASP A 94 14.26 -11.41 7.00
N VAL A 95 13.41 -10.44 7.37
CA VAL A 95 13.82 -9.27 8.16
C VAL A 95 14.32 -9.71 9.53
N PHE A 96 13.59 -10.61 10.21
CA PHE A 96 14.01 -11.11 11.52
C PHE A 96 15.36 -11.83 11.45
N THR A 97 15.53 -12.75 10.49
CA THR A 97 16.79 -13.48 10.31
C THR A 97 17.95 -12.52 10.00
N ARG A 98 17.69 -11.48 9.20
CA ARG A 98 18.71 -10.47 8.89
C ARG A 98 19.08 -9.67 10.14
N VAL A 99 18.11 -9.23 10.93
CA VAL A 99 18.35 -8.50 12.19
C VAL A 99 19.12 -9.35 13.21
N GLN A 100 18.85 -10.69 13.27
CA GLN A 100 19.62 -11.60 14.14
C GLN A 100 21.08 -11.74 13.71
N SER A 101 21.42 -11.48 12.46
CA SER A 101 22.80 -11.49 11.97
C SER A 101 23.53 -10.15 12.16
N PHE A 102 22.87 -9.11 12.67
CA PHE A 102 23.46 -7.79 12.85
C PHE A 102 24.45 -7.75 13.99
N ALA A 103 25.56 -7.03 13.80
CA ALA A 103 26.46 -6.61 14.86
C ALA A 103 25.89 -5.37 15.58
N PHE A 104 26.48 -5.02 16.74
CA PHE A 104 26.04 -3.85 17.51
C PHE A 104 26.06 -2.55 16.69
N GLU A 105 27.05 -2.36 15.82
CA GLU A 105 27.12 -1.19 14.92
C GLU A 105 25.90 -1.08 14.01
N ASN A 106 25.41 -2.20 13.46
CA ASN A 106 24.21 -2.22 12.61
C ASN A 106 22.95 -1.89 13.45
N ILE A 107 22.87 -2.41 14.70
CA ILE A 107 21.72 -2.13 15.59
C ILE A 107 21.69 -0.65 15.98
N ASP A 108 22.84 -0.06 16.28
CA ASP A 108 22.95 1.37 16.62
C ASP A 108 22.54 2.27 15.44
N LYS A 109 22.89 1.87 14.20
CA LYS A 109 22.50 2.57 12.98
C LYS A 109 20.98 2.66 12.81
N PHE A 110 20.25 1.58 13.07
CA PHE A 110 18.81 1.50 12.85
C PHE A 110 17.96 1.88 14.06
N SER A 111 18.50 1.83 15.28
CA SER A 111 17.83 1.83 16.59
C SER A 111 16.83 0.66 16.77
N SER A 112 16.72 0.16 18.00
CA SER A 112 15.80 -0.95 18.32
C SER A 112 14.33 -0.61 18.06
N ALA A 113 13.91 0.63 18.39
CA ALA A 113 12.54 1.09 18.17
C ALA A 113 12.18 1.13 16.67
N SER A 114 13.11 1.59 15.81
CA SER A 114 12.93 1.60 14.36
C SER A 114 12.82 0.19 13.79
N LEU A 115 13.65 -0.75 14.24
CA LEU A 115 13.59 -2.15 13.81
C LEU A 115 12.25 -2.81 14.17
N VAL A 116 11.72 -2.56 15.36
CA VAL A 116 10.40 -3.04 15.79
C VAL A 116 9.31 -2.48 14.87
N THR A 117 9.34 -1.17 14.56
CA THR A 117 8.36 -0.53 13.66
C THR A 117 8.41 -1.14 12.26
N ARG A 118 9.61 -1.42 11.73
CA ARG A 118 9.80 -2.06 10.41
C ARG A 118 9.24 -3.48 10.39
N MET A 119 9.40 -4.24 11.47
CA MET A 119 8.91 -5.62 11.59
C MET A 119 7.39 -5.72 11.84
N THR A 120 6.76 -4.65 12.32
CA THR A 120 5.33 -4.61 12.64
C THR A 120 4.55 -3.77 11.62
N THR A 121 4.61 -2.46 11.75
CA THR A 121 3.81 -1.52 10.96
C THR A 121 4.18 -1.54 9.48
N ASP A 122 5.49 -1.48 9.15
CA ASP A 122 5.91 -1.44 7.75
C ASP A 122 5.60 -2.74 7.02
N ILE A 123 5.80 -3.90 7.64
CA ILE A 123 5.42 -5.18 7.03
C ILE A 123 3.91 -5.28 6.83
N ASN A 124 3.09 -4.76 7.76
CA ASN A 124 1.65 -4.73 7.57
C ASN A 124 1.22 -3.82 6.41
N ASN A 125 1.86 -2.66 6.25
CA ASN A 125 1.63 -1.76 5.11
C ASN A 125 1.99 -2.44 3.78
N VAL A 126 3.13 -3.13 3.75
CA VAL A 126 3.59 -3.89 2.57
C VAL A 126 2.67 -5.07 2.28
N GLN A 127 2.18 -5.78 3.30
CA GLN A 127 1.17 -6.85 3.15
C GLN A 127 -0.12 -6.32 2.52
N MET A 128 -0.64 -5.20 3.02
CA MET A 128 -1.86 -4.58 2.49
C MET A 128 -1.67 -4.14 1.04
N SER A 129 -0.53 -3.53 0.73
CA SER A 129 -0.19 -3.12 -0.63
C SER A 129 -0.05 -4.30 -1.58
N PHE A 130 0.58 -5.39 -1.15
CA PHE A 130 0.67 -6.61 -1.94
C PHE A 130 -0.72 -7.20 -2.23
N MET A 131 -1.60 -7.25 -1.23
CA MET A 131 -3.00 -7.69 -1.41
C MET A 131 -3.75 -6.80 -2.41
N MET A 132 -3.59 -5.47 -2.32
CA MET A 132 -4.19 -4.54 -3.26
C MET A 132 -3.63 -4.71 -4.69
N CYS A 133 -2.31 -4.94 -4.82
CA CYS A 133 -1.68 -5.20 -6.10
C CYS A 133 -2.24 -6.43 -6.80
N ILE A 134 -2.34 -7.56 -6.12
CA ILE A 134 -2.79 -8.83 -6.75
C ILE A 134 -4.29 -8.87 -7.01
N ARG A 135 -5.09 -8.02 -6.37
CA ARG A 135 -6.54 -7.96 -6.57
C ARG A 135 -6.97 -6.74 -7.37
N ILE A 136 -6.86 -5.55 -6.79
CA ILE A 136 -7.48 -4.34 -7.34
C ILE A 136 -6.64 -3.75 -8.47
N ALA A 137 -5.28 -3.78 -8.36
CA ALA A 137 -4.42 -3.25 -9.42
C ALA A 137 -4.46 -4.09 -10.71
N VAL A 138 -4.93 -5.33 -10.64
CA VAL A 138 -5.18 -6.17 -11.83
C VAL A 138 -6.63 -5.98 -12.30
N ARG A 139 -7.60 -6.00 -11.38
CA ARG A 139 -9.02 -5.86 -11.71
C ARG A 139 -9.34 -4.53 -12.39
N ALA A 140 -8.89 -3.40 -11.82
CA ALA A 140 -9.32 -2.08 -12.28
C ALA A 140 -8.85 -1.74 -13.71
N PRO A 141 -7.58 -1.97 -14.14
CA PRO A 141 -7.19 -1.77 -15.53
C PRO A 141 -7.86 -2.73 -16.50
N LEU A 142 -8.06 -3.99 -16.11
CA LEU A 142 -8.76 -4.96 -16.97
C LEU A 142 -10.22 -4.57 -17.16
N MET A 143 -10.91 -4.17 -16.07
CA MET A 143 -12.29 -3.68 -16.12
C MET A 143 -12.40 -2.45 -17.02
N PHE A 144 -11.48 -1.50 -16.86
CA PHE A 144 -11.43 -0.33 -17.74
C PHE A 144 -11.28 -0.71 -19.21
N LEU A 145 -10.29 -1.54 -19.53
CA LEU A 145 -10.01 -1.96 -20.90
C LEU A 145 -11.19 -2.70 -21.52
N PHE A 146 -11.71 -3.71 -20.82
CA PHE A 146 -12.80 -4.54 -21.35
C PHE A 146 -14.11 -3.76 -21.44
N ALA A 147 -14.42 -2.89 -20.46
CA ALA A 147 -15.61 -2.04 -20.52
C ALA A 147 -15.55 -1.04 -21.66
N VAL A 148 -14.38 -0.45 -21.96
CA VAL A 148 -14.19 0.44 -23.14
C VAL A 148 -14.37 -0.35 -24.44
N ILE A 149 -13.79 -1.54 -24.57
CA ILE A 149 -13.94 -2.39 -25.76
C ILE A 149 -15.41 -2.75 -25.96
N MET A 150 -16.10 -3.21 -24.91
CA MET A 150 -17.51 -3.59 -25.01
C MET A 150 -18.42 -2.39 -25.25
N ALA A 151 -18.13 -1.23 -24.67
CA ALA A 151 -18.84 -0.01 -24.97
C ALA A 151 -18.72 0.37 -26.45
N TYR A 152 -17.54 0.20 -27.06
CA TYR A 152 -17.34 0.44 -28.48
C TYR A 152 -18.08 -0.59 -29.36
N ILE A 153 -18.05 -1.87 -28.99
CA ILE A 153 -18.77 -2.94 -29.71
C ILE A 153 -20.28 -2.71 -29.68
N MET A 154 -20.82 -2.31 -28.51
CA MET A 154 -22.27 -2.15 -28.33
C MET A 154 -22.80 -0.79 -28.78
N GLY A 155 -22.05 0.28 -28.56
CA GLY A 155 -22.49 1.64 -28.77
C GLY A 155 -21.99 2.27 -30.08
N GLY A 156 -21.02 1.64 -30.77
CA GLY A 156 -20.45 2.17 -32.01
C GLY A 156 -20.03 3.65 -31.87
N ALA A 157 -20.64 4.51 -32.70
CA ALA A 157 -20.38 5.96 -32.67
C ALA A 157 -20.75 6.62 -31.32
N LEU A 158 -21.70 6.10 -30.57
CA LEU A 158 -22.06 6.63 -29.25
C LEU A 158 -20.94 6.48 -28.24
N ALA A 159 -20.08 5.45 -28.40
CA ALA A 159 -18.93 5.22 -27.52
C ALA A 159 -17.85 6.33 -27.61
N THR A 160 -17.88 7.17 -28.68
CA THR A 160 -16.98 8.34 -28.78
C THR A 160 -17.17 9.34 -27.63
N THR A 161 -18.31 9.28 -26.92
CA THR A 161 -18.55 10.06 -25.69
C THR A 161 -17.46 9.80 -24.64
N PHE A 162 -16.97 8.57 -24.55
CA PHE A 162 -15.92 8.22 -23.59
C PHE A 162 -14.57 8.87 -23.92
N LEU A 163 -14.30 9.19 -25.18
CA LEU A 163 -13.10 9.95 -25.57
C LEU A 163 -13.09 11.37 -24.99
N ILE A 164 -14.24 11.90 -24.61
CA ILE A 164 -14.37 13.23 -23.99
C ILE A 164 -14.35 13.10 -22.47
N ILE A 165 -15.14 12.19 -21.90
CA ILE A 165 -15.34 12.07 -20.45
C ILE A 165 -14.11 11.53 -19.75
N ILE A 166 -13.44 10.52 -20.33
CA ILE A 166 -12.24 9.92 -19.75
C ILE A 166 -11.13 10.96 -19.55
N PRO A 167 -10.73 11.75 -20.55
CA PRO A 167 -9.74 12.81 -20.36
C PRO A 167 -10.16 13.85 -19.31
N VAL A 168 -11.42 14.27 -19.30
CA VAL A 168 -11.94 15.23 -18.29
C VAL A 168 -11.76 14.69 -16.89
N LEU A 169 -12.16 13.42 -16.65
CA LEU A 169 -12.01 12.79 -15.35
C LEU A 169 -10.53 12.61 -14.97
N VAL A 170 -9.71 12.08 -15.89
CA VAL A 170 -8.27 11.85 -15.64
C VAL A 170 -7.55 13.16 -15.34
N ILE A 171 -7.77 14.20 -16.15
CA ILE A 171 -7.16 15.52 -15.93
C ILE A 171 -7.63 16.09 -14.58
N GLY A 172 -8.92 16.02 -14.28
CA GLY A 172 -9.47 16.47 -13.01
C GLY A 172 -8.85 15.76 -11.81
N LEU A 173 -8.77 14.42 -11.84
CA LEU A 173 -8.13 13.63 -10.80
C LEU A 173 -6.64 13.96 -10.65
N LEU A 174 -5.91 14.14 -11.76
CA LEU A 174 -4.49 14.52 -11.72
C LEU A 174 -4.29 15.93 -11.14
N LEU A 175 -5.15 16.89 -11.46
CA LEU A 175 -5.08 18.24 -10.89
C LEU A 175 -5.35 18.23 -9.39
N ILE A 176 -6.35 17.46 -8.94
CA ILE A 176 -6.65 17.29 -7.51
C ILE A 176 -5.46 16.63 -6.82
N ALA A 177 -4.92 15.54 -7.37
CA ALA A 177 -3.77 14.83 -6.80
C ALA A 177 -2.54 15.74 -6.70
N ARG A 178 -2.21 16.49 -7.75
CA ARG A 178 -1.09 17.45 -7.76
C ARG A 178 -1.21 18.53 -6.69
N LYS A 179 -2.41 18.95 -6.35
CA LYS A 179 -2.66 19.98 -5.33
C LYS A 179 -2.76 19.38 -3.92
N ALA A 180 -3.36 18.21 -3.77
CA ALA A 180 -3.55 17.53 -2.48
C ALA A 180 -2.24 16.97 -1.92
N MET A 181 -1.39 16.31 -2.74
CA MET A 181 -0.16 15.66 -2.28
C MET A 181 0.82 16.62 -1.57
N PRO A 182 1.14 17.81 -2.10
CA PRO A 182 1.99 18.76 -1.38
C PRO A 182 1.38 19.25 -0.07
N ALA A 183 0.04 19.45 -0.05
CA ALA A 183 -0.69 19.86 1.14
C ALA A 183 -0.58 18.79 2.25
N PHE A 184 -0.83 17.52 1.94
CA PHE A 184 -0.64 16.43 2.90
C PHE A 184 0.79 16.31 3.40
N ARG A 185 1.79 16.42 2.52
CA ARG A 185 3.20 16.41 2.94
C ARG A 185 3.53 17.55 3.91
N ALA A 186 2.91 18.72 3.73
CA ALA A 186 3.09 19.84 4.67
C ALA A 186 2.45 19.54 6.03
N VAL A 187 1.26 18.95 6.03
CA VAL A 187 0.57 18.49 7.25
C VAL A 187 1.40 17.45 8.00
N PHE A 188 1.90 16.41 7.32
CA PHE A 188 2.70 15.37 7.96
C PHE A 188 3.97 15.94 8.61
N ARG A 189 4.68 16.86 7.96
CA ARG A 189 5.84 17.53 8.58
C ARG A 189 5.48 18.33 9.84
N LYS A 190 4.27 18.89 9.92
CA LYS A 190 3.79 19.56 11.14
C LYS A 190 3.41 18.55 12.22
N TYR A 191 2.86 17.39 11.83
CA TYR A 191 2.60 16.28 12.76
C TYR A 191 3.90 15.76 13.39
N ASP A 192 4.96 15.58 12.59
CA ASP A 192 6.25 15.12 13.09
C ASP A 192 6.78 16.09 14.17
N LYS A 193 6.74 17.41 13.91
CA LYS A 193 7.13 18.42 14.89
C LYS A 193 6.24 18.46 16.14
N LEU A 194 4.93 18.21 15.98
CA LEU A 194 4.03 18.11 17.13
C LEU A 194 4.38 16.87 17.98
N ASN A 195 4.62 15.73 17.36
CA ASN A 195 5.00 14.51 18.06
C ASN A 195 6.33 14.68 18.82
N GLU A 196 7.33 15.32 18.20
CA GLU A 196 8.61 15.66 18.85
C GLU A 196 8.39 16.56 20.08
N SER A 197 7.55 17.61 19.95
CA SER A 197 7.19 18.49 21.06
C SER A 197 6.44 17.77 22.19
N VAL A 198 5.56 16.81 21.84
CA VAL A 198 4.85 15.98 22.84
C VAL A 198 5.82 15.06 23.56
N GLU A 199 6.72 14.41 22.83
CA GLU A 199 7.74 13.54 23.43
C GLU A 199 8.66 14.32 24.37
N GLU A 200 9.13 15.50 23.97
CA GLU A 200 9.91 16.41 24.82
C GLU A 200 9.14 16.78 26.10
N ASN A 201 7.87 17.16 25.95
CA ASN A 201 7.02 17.54 27.09
C ASN A 201 6.82 16.38 28.06
N VAL A 202 6.56 15.17 27.55
CA VAL A 202 6.39 13.97 28.39
C VAL A 202 7.70 13.64 29.14
N ARG A 203 8.85 13.71 28.49
CA ARG A 203 10.15 13.53 29.16
C ARG A 203 10.42 14.58 30.22
N ALA A 204 10.07 15.84 29.94
CA ALA A 204 10.26 16.97 30.84
C ALA A 204 9.10 17.20 31.82
N MET A 205 8.13 16.27 31.93
CA MET A 205 6.90 16.48 32.70
C MET A 205 7.16 16.87 34.16
N ARG A 206 8.20 16.35 34.81
CA ARG A 206 8.58 16.73 36.17
C ARG A 206 8.99 18.20 36.25
N VAL A 207 9.68 18.71 35.25
CA VAL A 207 10.10 20.12 35.16
C VAL A 207 8.88 21.01 34.93
N VAL A 208 8.01 20.64 33.98
CA VAL A 208 6.76 21.38 33.69
C VAL A 208 5.90 21.52 34.96
N LYS A 209 5.75 20.41 35.70
CA LYS A 209 5.03 20.38 36.98
C LYS A 209 5.73 21.19 38.07
N GLY A 210 7.06 21.06 38.21
CA GLY A 210 7.84 21.77 39.20
C GLY A 210 7.80 23.30 39.05
N PHE A 211 7.66 23.77 37.78
CA PHE A 211 7.55 25.22 37.49
C PHE A 211 6.12 25.69 37.22
N ALA A 212 5.09 24.86 37.44
CA ALA A 212 3.67 25.15 37.21
C ALA A 212 3.40 25.74 35.79
N ARG A 213 4.03 25.17 34.75
CA ARG A 213 3.96 25.67 33.35
C ARG A 213 2.97 24.92 32.50
N GLU A 214 2.07 24.12 33.05
CA GLU A 214 1.06 23.34 32.30
C GLU A 214 0.18 24.23 31.42
N GLY A 215 -0.20 25.43 31.90
CA GLY A 215 -0.99 26.37 31.11
C GLY A 215 -0.29 26.84 29.85
N TYR A 216 1.02 27.09 29.91
CA TYR A 216 1.82 27.47 28.75
C TYR A 216 1.95 26.30 27.73
N GLU A 217 2.27 25.09 28.21
CA GLU A 217 2.39 23.94 27.34
C GLU A 217 1.05 23.56 26.67
N ASN A 218 -0.06 23.68 27.40
CA ASN A 218 -1.39 23.48 26.81
C ASN A 218 -1.71 24.49 25.70
N GLN A 219 -1.34 25.78 25.88
CA GLN A 219 -1.54 26.80 24.85
C GLN A 219 -0.65 26.53 23.63
N LYS A 220 0.62 26.17 23.84
CA LYS A 220 1.57 25.80 22.78
C LYS A 220 1.04 24.62 21.96
N PHE A 221 0.59 23.56 22.63
CA PHE A 221 -0.01 22.39 22.00
C PHE A 221 -1.29 22.74 21.22
N ALA A 222 -2.20 23.51 21.84
CA ALA A 222 -3.45 23.93 21.21
C ALA A 222 -3.21 24.75 19.93
N ALA A 223 -2.23 25.66 19.94
CA ALA A 223 -1.85 26.43 18.76
C ALA A 223 -1.33 25.54 17.65
N ALA A 224 -0.40 24.62 17.95
CA ALA A 224 0.14 23.68 16.97
C ALA A 224 -0.95 22.74 16.41
N SER A 225 -1.82 22.22 17.26
CA SER A 225 -2.95 21.37 16.86
C SER A 225 -3.94 22.13 15.97
N HIS A 226 -4.23 23.41 16.28
CA HIS A 226 -5.09 24.26 15.45
C HIS A 226 -4.50 24.49 14.06
N ASP A 227 -3.20 24.76 13.96
CA ASP A 227 -2.51 24.95 12.69
C ASP A 227 -2.54 23.67 11.83
N ILE A 228 -2.34 22.52 12.45
CA ILE A 228 -2.47 21.22 11.78
C ILE A 228 -3.89 21.01 11.26
N ALA A 229 -4.90 21.27 12.12
CA ALA A 229 -6.31 21.12 11.74
C ALA A 229 -6.68 22.02 10.56
N LYS A 230 -6.17 23.26 10.50
CA LYS A 230 -6.36 24.19 9.39
C LYS A 230 -5.77 23.66 8.08
N ASP A 231 -4.53 23.21 8.11
CA ASP A 231 -3.85 22.70 6.92
C ASP A 231 -4.45 21.36 6.45
N PHE A 232 -4.83 20.49 7.40
CA PHE A 232 -5.51 19.24 7.11
C PHE A 232 -6.87 19.50 6.47
N THR A 233 -7.64 20.44 7.01
CA THR A 233 -8.93 20.85 6.42
C THR A 233 -8.77 21.37 5.00
N PHE A 234 -7.70 22.12 4.71
CA PHE A 234 -7.41 22.55 3.33
C PHE A 234 -7.09 21.37 2.42
N ALA A 235 -6.23 20.44 2.85
CA ALA A 235 -5.91 19.25 2.08
C ALA A 235 -7.14 18.38 1.79
N GLU A 236 -7.97 18.15 2.82
CA GLU A 236 -9.22 17.38 2.69
C GLU A 236 -10.25 18.08 1.79
N ARG A 237 -10.38 19.41 1.85
CA ARG A 237 -11.26 20.16 0.91
C ARG A 237 -10.84 19.95 -0.55
N VAL A 238 -9.54 19.85 -0.83
CA VAL A 238 -9.06 19.58 -2.18
C VAL A 238 -9.43 18.16 -2.60
N VAL A 239 -9.25 17.17 -1.72
CA VAL A 239 -9.61 15.77 -1.99
C VAL A 239 -11.13 15.59 -2.10
N ALA A 240 -11.90 16.32 -1.30
CA ALA A 240 -13.37 16.28 -1.36
C ALA A 240 -13.94 16.65 -2.74
N LEU A 241 -13.19 17.37 -3.58
CA LEU A 241 -13.58 17.64 -4.97
C LEU A 241 -13.63 16.39 -5.85
N ASN A 242 -13.03 15.27 -5.43
CA ASN A 242 -13.11 14.01 -6.18
C ASN A 242 -14.56 13.52 -6.35
N ALA A 243 -15.37 13.59 -5.28
CA ALA A 243 -16.74 13.11 -5.32
C ALA A 243 -17.64 13.95 -6.26
N PRO A 244 -17.68 15.30 -6.19
CA PRO A 244 -18.42 16.12 -7.16
C PRO A 244 -17.94 15.95 -8.60
N LEU A 245 -16.62 15.85 -8.83
CA LEU A 245 -16.08 15.64 -10.18
C LEU A 245 -16.56 14.30 -10.76
N MET A 246 -16.46 13.24 -9.97
CA MET A 246 -16.94 11.91 -10.38
C MET A 246 -18.44 11.93 -10.64
N GLN A 247 -19.22 12.55 -9.76
CA GLN A 247 -20.66 12.63 -9.89
C GLN A 247 -21.07 13.44 -11.16
N PHE A 248 -20.36 14.51 -11.42
CA PHE A 248 -20.55 15.27 -12.64
C PHE A 248 -20.28 14.43 -13.90
N CYS A 249 -19.16 13.71 -13.94
CA CYS A 249 -18.84 12.83 -15.08
C CYS A 249 -19.90 11.71 -15.26
N VAL A 250 -20.38 11.12 -14.16
CA VAL A 250 -21.42 10.08 -14.19
C VAL A 250 -22.71 10.63 -14.75
N TYR A 251 -23.23 11.75 -14.22
CA TYR A 251 -24.47 12.32 -14.71
C TYR A 251 -24.35 12.87 -16.11
N PHE A 252 -23.24 13.51 -16.44
CA PHE A 252 -23.00 13.97 -17.79
C PHE A 252 -23.02 12.79 -18.78
N ASN A 253 -22.32 11.70 -18.45
CA ASN A 253 -22.34 10.47 -19.26
C ASN A 253 -23.77 9.94 -19.43
N MET A 254 -24.50 9.81 -18.33
CA MET A 254 -25.85 9.28 -18.32
C MET A 254 -26.79 10.14 -19.20
N ILE A 255 -26.80 11.45 -18.99
CA ILE A 255 -27.65 12.40 -19.75
C ILE A 255 -27.28 12.39 -21.22
N PHE A 256 -25.98 12.45 -21.54
CA PHE A 256 -25.50 12.50 -22.90
C PHE A 256 -25.83 11.21 -23.66
N VAL A 257 -25.55 10.05 -23.07
CA VAL A 257 -25.84 8.73 -23.67
C VAL A 257 -27.34 8.57 -23.87
N LEU A 258 -28.17 8.95 -22.88
CA LEU A 258 -29.62 8.90 -23.01
C LEU A 258 -30.12 9.85 -24.11
N PHE A 259 -29.67 11.10 -24.12
CA PHE A 259 -30.16 12.11 -25.08
C PHE A 259 -29.75 11.75 -26.51
N VAL A 260 -28.46 11.53 -26.75
CA VAL A 260 -27.96 11.21 -28.10
C VAL A 260 -28.41 9.82 -28.55
N GLY A 261 -28.38 8.82 -27.64
CA GLY A 261 -28.83 7.48 -27.95
C GLY A 261 -30.32 7.41 -28.27
N SER A 262 -31.17 8.05 -27.47
CA SER A 262 -32.62 8.13 -27.77
C SER A 262 -32.90 8.81 -29.10
N ARG A 263 -32.19 9.92 -29.38
CA ARG A 263 -32.30 10.61 -30.68
C ARG A 263 -31.94 9.68 -31.85
N LEU A 264 -30.82 8.95 -31.72
CA LEU A 264 -30.40 7.99 -32.76
C LEU A 264 -31.41 6.84 -32.94
N ILE A 265 -32.00 6.34 -31.88
CA ILE A 265 -33.02 5.29 -31.93
C ILE A 265 -34.28 5.79 -32.66
N ILE A 266 -34.74 7.02 -32.33
CA ILE A 266 -35.96 7.60 -32.93
C ILE A 266 -35.72 7.93 -34.38
N THR A 267 -34.57 8.54 -34.73
CA THR A 267 -34.32 8.98 -36.13
C THR A 267 -34.02 7.80 -37.07
N ASN A 268 -33.37 6.75 -36.59
CA ASN A 268 -32.95 5.60 -37.41
C ASN A 268 -33.86 4.37 -37.24
N GLY A 269 -34.97 4.48 -36.49
CA GLY A 269 -35.88 3.37 -36.25
C GLY A 269 -35.24 2.18 -35.48
N GLY A 270 -34.15 2.43 -34.75
CA GLY A 270 -33.47 1.39 -34.00
C GLY A 270 -32.52 0.50 -34.81
N THR A 271 -32.22 0.85 -36.05
CA THR A 271 -31.31 0.05 -36.92
C THR A 271 -29.82 0.22 -36.55
N THR A 272 -29.43 1.38 -36.05
CA THR A 272 -28.04 1.68 -35.71
C THR A 272 -27.71 1.35 -34.25
N ILE A 273 -28.63 1.65 -33.34
CA ILE A 273 -28.52 1.38 -31.90
C ILE A 273 -29.94 1.02 -31.41
N ASP A 274 -30.06 -0.04 -30.67
CA ASP A 274 -31.31 -0.48 -30.07
C ASP A 274 -31.42 -0.09 -28.56
N VAL A 275 -32.56 -0.34 -27.94
CA VAL A 275 -32.83 0.01 -26.53
C VAL A 275 -31.95 -0.79 -25.56
N GLY A 276 -31.70 -2.06 -25.89
CA GLY A 276 -30.81 -2.91 -25.09
C GLY A 276 -29.38 -2.42 -25.10
N GLN A 277 -28.87 -2.05 -26.28
CA GLN A 277 -27.55 -1.45 -26.45
C GLN A 277 -27.42 -0.12 -25.69
N LEU A 278 -28.46 0.72 -25.73
CA LEU A 278 -28.49 1.97 -24.95
C LEU A 278 -28.38 1.67 -23.43
N SER A 279 -29.10 0.67 -22.93
CA SER A 279 -29.02 0.23 -21.53
C SER A 279 -27.61 -0.27 -21.15
N ALA A 280 -27.02 -1.09 -22.02
CA ALA A 280 -25.64 -1.58 -21.81
C ALA A 280 -24.63 -0.43 -21.80
N MET A 281 -24.77 0.57 -22.66
CA MET A 281 -23.89 1.75 -22.71
C MET A 281 -23.90 2.55 -21.40
N LEU A 282 -25.07 2.68 -20.75
CA LEU A 282 -25.16 3.31 -19.43
C LEU A 282 -24.35 2.54 -18.39
N THR A 283 -24.46 1.21 -18.39
CA THR A 283 -23.73 0.36 -17.47
C THR A 283 -22.22 0.37 -17.71
N TYR A 284 -21.78 0.26 -18.98
CA TYR A 284 -20.36 0.36 -19.32
C TYR A 284 -19.79 1.72 -18.96
N GLY A 285 -20.53 2.80 -19.14
CA GLY A 285 -20.12 4.13 -18.71
C GLY A 285 -19.82 4.20 -17.22
N MET A 286 -20.69 3.62 -16.39
CA MET A 286 -20.47 3.54 -14.94
C MET A 286 -19.24 2.68 -14.62
N GLN A 287 -19.08 1.52 -15.24
CA GLN A 287 -17.94 0.63 -15.04
C GLN A 287 -16.60 1.30 -15.40
N ILE A 288 -16.55 2.04 -16.52
CA ILE A 288 -15.38 2.81 -16.97
C ILE A 288 -15.00 3.86 -15.93
N LEU A 289 -15.95 4.68 -15.49
CA LEU A 289 -15.68 5.75 -14.53
C LEU A 289 -15.26 5.21 -13.16
N MET A 290 -15.93 4.16 -12.68
CA MET A 290 -15.57 3.49 -11.42
C MET A 290 -14.18 2.85 -11.47
N SER A 291 -13.82 2.22 -12.59
CA SER A 291 -12.48 1.62 -12.75
C SER A 291 -11.37 2.68 -12.74
N LEU A 292 -11.59 3.85 -13.34
CA LEU A 292 -10.65 4.98 -13.27
C LEU A 292 -10.46 5.49 -11.85
N MET A 293 -11.55 5.59 -11.08
CA MET A 293 -11.47 5.98 -9.68
C MET A 293 -10.67 4.96 -8.86
N MET A 294 -10.89 3.65 -9.09
CA MET A 294 -10.10 2.59 -8.45
C MET A 294 -8.62 2.68 -8.81
N ILE A 295 -8.26 2.94 -10.06
CA ILE A 295 -6.87 3.12 -10.49
C ILE A 295 -6.23 4.31 -9.77
N SER A 296 -6.95 5.42 -9.62
CA SER A 296 -6.48 6.59 -8.87
C SER A 296 -6.23 6.26 -7.40
N MET A 297 -7.15 5.53 -6.76
CA MET A 297 -7.02 5.10 -5.36
C MET A 297 -5.80 4.19 -5.16
N ILE A 298 -5.57 3.23 -6.07
CA ILE A 298 -4.41 2.34 -6.01
C ILE A 298 -3.11 3.15 -6.09
N TYR A 299 -3.03 4.13 -7.00
CA TYR A 299 -1.86 4.98 -7.13
C TYR A 299 -1.51 5.68 -5.80
N VAL A 300 -2.49 6.25 -5.12
CA VAL A 300 -2.29 6.90 -3.82
C VAL A 300 -1.81 5.89 -2.77
N MET A 301 -2.47 4.72 -2.65
CA MET A 301 -2.07 3.70 -1.69
C MET A 301 -0.66 3.18 -1.93
N MET A 302 -0.28 2.93 -3.19
CA MET A 302 1.07 2.49 -3.54
C MET A 302 2.12 3.54 -3.18
N THR A 303 1.79 4.82 -3.40
CA THR A 303 2.69 5.92 -3.03
C THR A 303 2.90 6.01 -1.52
N MET A 304 1.83 5.83 -0.72
CA MET A 304 1.92 5.83 0.75
C MET A 304 2.72 4.64 1.29
N SER A 305 2.61 3.48 0.65
CA SER A 305 3.31 2.27 1.10
C SER A 305 4.77 2.21 0.62
N TYR A 306 5.15 3.04 -0.34
CA TYR A 306 6.50 3.04 -0.92
C TYR A 306 7.60 3.23 0.14
N GLU A 307 7.40 4.15 1.09
CA GLU A 307 8.35 4.39 2.18
C GLU A 307 8.55 3.16 3.07
N SER A 308 7.47 2.41 3.34
CA SER A 308 7.57 1.16 4.09
C SER A 308 8.37 0.09 3.32
N PHE A 309 8.19 0.03 1.99
CA PHE A 309 9.00 -0.85 1.14
C PHE A 309 10.49 -0.48 1.19
N VAL A 310 10.83 0.82 1.10
CA VAL A 310 12.21 1.30 1.15
C VAL A 310 12.84 0.93 2.49
N ARG A 311 12.17 1.22 3.62
CA ARG A 311 12.69 0.93 4.96
C ARG A 311 12.93 -0.56 5.21
N ILE A 312 12.08 -1.44 4.68
CA ILE A 312 12.30 -2.88 4.76
C ILE A 312 13.49 -3.30 3.89
N CYS A 313 13.61 -2.75 2.67
CA CYS A 313 14.76 -3.00 1.81
C CYS A 313 16.08 -2.61 2.46
N GLU A 314 16.15 -1.45 3.12
CA GLU A 314 17.35 -1.01 3.84
C GLU A 314 17.83 -2.07 4.85
N VAL A 315 16.92 -2.66 5.64
CA VAL A 315 17.28 -3.73 6.57
C VAL A 315 17.73 -5.00 5.86
N LEU A 316 17.03 -5.39 4.79
CA LEU A 316 17.37 -6.60 4.02
C LEU A 316 18.68 -6.47 3.23
N GLU A 317 19.08 -5.24 2.89
CA GLU A 317 20.30 -4.93 2.13
C GLU A 317 21.49 -4.64 3.02
N GLU A 318 21.26 -4.31 4.29
CA GLU A 318 22.33 -4.06 5.24
C GLU A 318 23.15 -5.32 5.46
N GLU A 319 24.45 -5.20 5.30
CA GLU A 319 25.40 -6.29 5.54
C GLU A 319 25.85 -6.27 7.01
N PRO A 320 25.94 -7.44 7.68
CA PRO A 320 26.49 -7.52 9.03
C PRO A 320 27.92 -6.99 9.05
N ALA A 321 28.21 -6.10 10.00
CA ALA A 321 29.55 -5.54 10.16
C ALA A 321 30.58 -6.59 10.59
N LEU A 322 30.11 -7.67 11.24
CA LEU A 322 30.93 -8.83 11.63
C LEU A 322 30.42 -10.06 10.88
N THR A 323 31.32 -10.71 10.17
CA THR A 323 31.05 -11.96 9.45
C THR A 323 32.13 -12.99 9.81
N ASP A 324 31.75 -14.26 9.81
CA ASP A 324 32.70 -15.34 10.01
C ASP A 324 33.75 -15.35 8.89
N PRO A 325 35.01 -15.66 9.20
CA PRO A 325 36.04 -15.83 8.17
C PRO A 325 35.73 -17.02 7.27
N ALA A 326 36.27 -17.01 6.05
CA ALA A 326 36.05 -18.06 5.04
C ALA A 326 36.48 -19.46 5.51
N SER A 327 37.42 -19.53 6.49
CA SER A 327 37.90 -20.78 7.12
C SER A 327 37.96 -20.57 8.62
N PRO A 328 36.84 -20.73 9.36
CA PRO A 328 36.83 -20.56 10.81
C PRO A 328 37.59 -21.71 11.47
N ALA A 329 38.34 -21.40 12.56
CA ALA A 329 38.93 -22.42 13.42
C ALA A 329 37.82 -23.09 14.21
N MET A 330 37.62 -24.39 14.01
CA MET A 330 36.58 -25.18 14.71
C MET A 330 37.09 -25.81 16.01
N ASP A 331 38.40 -25.92 16.15
CA ASP A 331 39.03 -26.52 17.34
C ASP A 331 39.59 -25.44 18.26
N VAL A 332 39.02 -25.34 19.45
CA VAL A 332 39.51 -24.48 20.52
C VAL A 332 40.32 -25.37 21.47
N LYS A 333 41.64 -25.16 21.56
CA LYS A 333 42.53 -26.00 22.34
C LYS A 333 42.31 -25.87 23.84
N ASP A 334 42.13 -24.68 24.32
CA ASP A 334 41.80 -24.31 25.69
C ASP A 334 40.92 -23.06 25.72
N GLY A 335 40.53 -22.58 26.90
CA GLY A 335 39.69 -21.40 27.06
C GLY A 335 40.48 -20.14 27.40
N SER A 336 41.79 -20.11 27.14
CA SER A 336 42.61 -18.90 27.33
C SER A 336 42.33 -17.85 26.26
N ILE A 337 42.44 -16.56 26.62
CA ILE A 337 42.21 -15.42 25.72
C ILE A 337 43.36 -14.45 25.87
N ASP A 338 44.02 -14.16 24.74
CA ASP A 338 45.11 -13.18 24.64
C ASP A 338 44.66 -11.95 23.86
N PHE A 339 44.75 -10.78 24.47
CA PHE A 339 44.61 -9.50 23.79
C PHE A 339 46.04 -8.94 23.60
N GLU A 340 46.44 -8.76 22.34
CA GLU A 340 47.76 -8.21 21.99
C GLU A 340 47.56 -6.91 21.21
N ASN A 341 47.86 -5.76 21.82
CA ASN A 341 47.72 -4.42 21.23
C ASN A 341 46.34 -4.16 20.61
N VAL A 342 45.29 -4.64 21.30
CA VAL A 342 43.93 -4.55 20.78
C VAL A 342 43.38 -3.13 20.96
N SER A 343 43.00 -2.49 19.84
CA SER A 343 42.26 -1.23 19.86
C SER A 343 40.92 -1.42 19.18
N PHE A 344 39.85 -0.90 19.80
CA PHE A 344 38.47 -1.10 19.34
C PHE A 344 37.69 0.21 19.27
N LYS A 345 36.88 0.34 18.24
CA LYS A 345 35.85 1.39 18.07
C LYS A 345 34.53 0.75 17.73
N TYR A 346 33.44 1.25 18.32
CA TYR A 346 32.08 0.79 17.98
C TYR A 346 31.64 1.16 16.57
N SER A 347 32.22 2.23 16.00
CA SER A 347 32.00 2.61 14.61
C SER A 347 33.34 3.08 14.01
N ALA A 348 33.57 2.76 12.74
CA ALA A 348 34.73 3.24 11.98
C ALA A 348 34.82 4.77 11.94
N GLN A 349 33.70 5.47 12.10
CA GLN A 349 33.59 6.93 12.11
C GLN A 349 33.78 7.54 13.51
N ALA A 350 33.86 6.73 14.57
CA ALA A 350 34.04 7.23 15.92
C ALA A 350 35.36 7.98 16.07
N LYS A 351 35.31 9.20 16.63
CA LYS A 351 36.51 10.04 16.84
C LYS A 351 37.43 9.51 17.93
N LYS A 352 36.91 8.74 18.89
CA LYS A 352 37.66 8.17 20.00
C LYS A 352 37.60 6.64 19.96
N PHE A 353 38.71 6.02 20.39
CA PHE A 353 38.71 4.58 20.66
C PHE A 353 37.91 4.31 21.93
N ALA A 354 37.16 3.21 21.94
CA ALA A 354 36.53 2.67 23.14
C ALA A 354 37.54 1.85 23.97
N LEU A 355 38.43 1.14 23.27
CA LEU A 355 39.59 0.47 23.84
C LEU A 355 40.81 0.87 23.00
N GLN A 356 41.96 1.11 23.65
CA GLN A 356 43.18 1.51 22.95
C GLN A 356 44.37 0.79 23.57
N ASP A 357 45.16 0.10 22.73
CA ASP A 357 46.41 -0.58 23.06
C ASP A 357 46.31 -1.56 24.28
N ILE A 358 45.19 -2.31 24.30
CA ILE A 358 44.92 -3.27 25.36
C ILE A 358 45.80 -4.50 25.19
N ASN A 359 46.55 -4.84 26.24
CA ASN A 359 47.30 -6.09 26.39
C ASN A 359 46.83 -6.80 27.64
N LEU A 360 46.18 -7.96 27.47
CA LEU A 360 45.57 -8.69 28.57
C LEU A 360 45.60 -10.20 28.27
N HIS A 361 46.06 -11.00 29.23
CA HIS A 361 45.97 -12.46 29.19
C HIS A 361 44.94 -12.94 30.20
N ILE A 362 44.06 -13.83 29.79
CA ILE A 362 43.05 -14.48 30.62
C ILE A 362 43.29 -15.98 30.53
N ASP A 363 43.65 -16.62 31.66
CA ASP A 363 43.88 -18.07 31.74
C ASP A 363 42.58 -18.87 31.57
N SER A 364 42.71 -20.09 31.03
CA SER A 364 41.60 -21.03 30.91
C SER A 364 40.99 -21.32 32.29
N GLY A 365 39.66 -21.22 32.39
CA GLY A 365 38.91 -21.44 33.63
C GLY A 365 38.97 -20.26 34.63
N MET A 366 39.64 -19.15 34.30
CA MET A 366 39.66 -17.95 35.12
C MET A 366 38.31 -17.25 35.11
N THR A 367 37.80 -16.82 36.24
CA THR A 367 36.63 -15.95 36.35
C THR A 367 37.09 -14.50 36.46
N CYS A 368 36.76 -13.68 35.47
CA CYS A 368 37.05 -12.25 35.44
C CYS A 368 35.76 -11.44 35.42
N LEU A 369 35.69 -10.41 36.27
CA LEU A 369 34.61 -9.43 36.23
C LEU A 369 35.10 -8.18 35.49
N LEU A 370 34.53 -7.92 34.32
CA LEU A 370 34.67 -6.65 33.60
C LEU A 370 33.56 -5.70 34.10
N TYR A 371 33.95 -4.74 34.93
CA TYR A 371 33.03 -3.65 35.30
C TYR A 371 32.92 -2.64 34.17
N THR A 372 31.72 -2.32 33.82
CA THR A 372 31.45 -1.20 32.89
C THR A 372 31.51 0.13 33.64
N SER A 373 31.31 1.26 32.95
CA SER A 373 31.48 2.63 33.42
C SER A 373 30.83 3.02 34.77
N ASP A 374 29.89 2.26 35.29
CA ASP A 374 29.28 2.50 36.61
C ASP A 374 30.31 2.40 37.77
N ALA A 375 31.37 1.63 37.60
CA ALA A 375 32.44 1.57 38.61
C ALA A 375 33.28 2.87 38.68
N ALA A 376 33.22 3.71 37.63
CA ALA A 376 33.90 5.01 37.63
C ALA A 376 33.08 6.10 38.34
N ASP A 377 31.77 5.96 38.41
CA ASP A 377 30.87 6.91 39.08
C ASP A 377 30.87 6.71 40.61
N ASP A 378 31.15 5.49 41.10
CA ASP A 378 31.27 5.22 42.53
C ASP A 378 32.52 5.85 43.18
N TYR A 379 33.51 6.28 42.42
CA TYR A 379 34.73 6.91 42.92
C TYR A 379 34.57 8.41 43.26
N PHE A 380 33.45 9.03 42.98
CA PHE A 380 33.20 10.45 43.23
C PHE A 380 32.46 10.75 44.56
N TRP A 381 32.24 9.73 45.41
CA TRP A 381 31.58 9.88 46.74
C TRP A 381 32.45 9.48 47.92
N VAL A 382 33.77 9.72 47.86
CA VAL A 382 34.66 9.69 49.05
C VAL A 382 35.32 11.03 49.23
#